data_51d882fe11151c860c90b2d7b8536017
#
_entry.id   51d882fe11151c860c90b2d7b8536017
#
_cell.length_a   1.000
_cell.length_b   1.000
_cell.length_c   1.000
_cell.angle_alpha   90.00
_cell.angle_beta   90.00
_cell.angle_gamma   90.00
#
_symmetry.space_group_name_H-M   'P 1'
#
loop_
_entity.id
_entity.type
_entity.pdbx_description
1 polymer ?
#
loop_
_entity_poly.entity_id
_entity_poly.type
_entity_poly.pdbx_seq_one_letter_code
_entity_poly.pdbx_strand_id
1 'polypeptide(L)'
;MENKFQFDKSAVNPSAGVRGNTFPIAEKFSMTDKVQYAEGSVVSKIIIRNERGNVTLFAFDKGEFLSEHTAPFDAILQVLDGVGEVIIDGQSFILTVGESIIMPASVRHAVVATEQFKMLLTMIK
;
A
#
# COMPACT_ATOMS: atom_id res chain seq x y z
N MET A 1 -14.72 16.67 -20.25
CA MET A 1 -15.67 15.91 -19.50
C MET A 1 -16.11 16.73 -18.32
N GLU A 2 -17.33 16.85 -18.25
CA GLU A 2 -17.81 17.39 -17.03
C GLU A 2 -17.47 16.38 -15.93
N ASN A 3 -16.78 16.82 -14.98
CA ASN A 3 -16.38 15.94 -13.92
C ASN A 3 -17.55 15.67 -13.01
N LYS A 4 -18.02 14.47 -13.04
CA LYS A 4 -19.09 14.07 -12.16
C LYS A 4 -18.65 13.95 -10.73
N PHE A 5 -17.36 13.86 -10.52
CA PHE A 5 -16.84 13.80 -9.17
C PHE A 5 -16.59 15.20 -8.68
N GLN A 6 -17.33 15.57 -7.73
CA GLN A 6 -17.13 16.81 -7.03
C GLN A 6 -16.43 16.50 -5.74
N PHE A 7 -15.17 16.86 -5.66
CA PHE A 7 -14.50 16.78 -4.40
C PHE A 7 -14.82 18.04 -3.63
N ASP A 8 -15.85 17.96 -2.88
CA ASP A 8 -16.21 19.05 -1.98
C ASP A 8 -15.57 18.76 -0.63
N LYS A 9 -14.48 19.42 -0.38
CA LYS A 9 -13.72 19.19 0.84
C LYS A 9 -14.48 19.62 2.09
N SER A 10 -15.48 20.43 1.92
CA SER A 10 -16.31 20.87 3.05
C SER A 10 -17.42 19.89 3.36
N ALA A 11 -17.74 19.01 2.43
CA ALA A 11 -18.81 18.03 2.65
C ALA A 11 -18.23 16.84 3.39
N VAL A 12 -18.79 16.55 4.53
CA VAL A 12 -18.39 15.36 5.27
C VAL A 12 -19.31 14.24 4.82
N ASN A 13 -18.72 13.29 4.11
CA ASN A 13 -19.42 12.09 3.69
C ASN A 13 -18.74 10.91 4.36
N PRO A 14 -19.43 10.16 5.21
CA PRO A 14 -18.80 9.04 5.92
C PRO A 14 -18.18 8.01 5.00
N SER A 15 -18.67 7.87 3.78
CA SER A 15 -18.12 6.93 2.81
C SER A 15 -16.98 7.52 1.97
N ALA A 16 -16.70 8.81 2.11
CA ALA A 16 -15.67 9.45 1.29
C ALA A 16 -14.26 8.97 1.64
N GLY A 17 -14.07 8.51 2.87
CA GLY A 17 -12.78 8.00 3.28
C GLY A 17 -11.85 9.05 3.84
N VAL A 18 -10.71 8.56 4.28
CA VAL A 18 -9.64 9.38 4.85
C VAL A 18 -8.54 9.48 3.81
N ARG A 19 -8.06 10.69 3.56
CA ARG A 19 -6.93 10.92 2.68
C ARG A 19 -5.75 11.36 3.50
N GLY A 20 -4.57 10.85 3.15
CA GLY A 20 -3.35 11.34 3.75
C GLY A 20 -3.17 12.81 3.38
N ASN A 21 -2.88 13.65 4.37
CA ASN A 21 -2.74 15.09 4.16
C ASN A 21 -1.49 15.46 3.35
N THR A 22 -0.60 14.49 3.05
CA THR A 22 0.53 14.69 2.18
C THR A 22 0.22 14.41 0.72
N PHE A 23 -1.00 14.00 0.41
CA PHE A 23 -1.38 13.61 -0.96
C PHE A 23 -2.30 14.67 -1.54
N PRO A 24 -1.93 15.23 -2.70
CA PRO A 24 -2.75 16.26 -3.32
C PRO A 24 -4.04 15.69 -3.91
N ILE A 25 -5.06 16.54 -4.00
CA ILE A 25 -6.33 16.18 -4.62
C ILE A 25 -6.37 16.84 -5.98
N ALA A 26 -6.68 16.06 -7.01
CA ALA A 26 -6.80 16.55 -8.39
C ALA A 26 -5.49 17.11 -8.93
N GLU A 27 -4.37 16.58 -8.45
CA GLU A 27 -3.02 16.91 -8.94
C GLU A 27 -2.26 15.61 -9.08
N LYS A 28 -1.36 15.57 -10.02
CA LYS A 28 -0.52 14.39 -10.18
C LYS A 28 0.59 14.38 -9.14
N PHE A 29 1.00 13.18 -8.76
CA PHE A 29 2.17 13.00 -7.89
C PHE A 29 2.82 11.66 -8.22
N SER A 30 4.07 11.51 -7.79
CA SER A 30 4.80 10.25 -7.92
C SER A 30 4.66 9.45 -6.64
N MET A 31 4.20 8.21 -6.75
CA MET A 31 4.06 7.32 -5.61
C MET A 31 5.39 7.14 -4.87
N THR A 32 6.46 6.92 -5.61
CA THR A 32 7.76 6.65 -4.98
C THR A 32 8.31 7.86 -4.23
N ASP A 33 7.91 9.07 -4.62
CA ASP A 33 8.38 10.28 -3.97
C ASP A 33 7.61 10.61 -2.69
N LYS A 34 6.48 9.94 -2.47
CA LYS A 34 5.59 10.27 -1.37
C LYS A 34 5.92 9.51 -0.09
N VAL A 35 6.79 8.53 -0.15
CA VAL A 35 7.22 7.79 1.03
C VAL A 35 8.72 7.65 0.98
N GLN A 36 9.39 7.82 2.12
CA GLN A 36 10.84 7.77 2.22
C GLN A 36 11.26 6.63 3.13
N TYR A 37 12.42 6.05 2.82
CA TYR A 37 13.04 5.09 3.71
C TYR A 37 13.46 5.80 5.00
N ALA A 38 13.33 5.10 6.10
CA ALA A 38 13.84 5.56 7.38
C ALA A 38 14.59 4.41 8.04
N GLU A 39 15.74 4.70 8.60
CA GLU A 39 16.63 3.70 9.17
C GLU A 39 15.91 2.85 10.21
N GLY A 40 16.00 1.52 10.05
CA GLY A 40 15.42 0.57 10.98
C GLY A 40 13.91 0.58 11.06
N SER A 41 13.23 1.07 10.01
CA SER A 41 11.80 1.33 10.09
C SER A 41 11.03 0.80 8.90
N VAL A 42 9.75 0.56 9.14
CA VAL A 42 8.73 0.45 8.10
C VAL A 42 7.89 1.72 8.19
N VAL A 43 7.89 2.49 7.13
CA VAL A 43 7.11 3.73 7.06
C VAL A 43 5.88 3.47 6.20
N SER A 44 4.72 3.84 6.69
CA SER A 44 3.48 3.69 5.92
C SER A 44 2.73 5.01 5.84
N LYS A 45 2.09 5.24 4.71
CA LYS A 45 1.25 6.41 4.49
C LYS A 45 -0.02 6.00 3.76
N ILE A 46 -1.14 6.29 4.37
CA ILE A 46 -2.44 6.00 3.78
C ILE A 46 -2.73 7.05 2.73
N ILE A 47 -3.01 6.61 1.51
CA ILE A 47 -3.43 7.51 0.44
C ILE A 47 -4.92 7.76 0.54
N ILE A 48 -5.71 6.68 0.55
CA ILE A 48 -7.18 6.74 0.65
C ILE A 48 -7.62 5.57 1.49
N ARG A 49 -8.58 5.81 2.37
CA ARG A 49 -9.21 4.75 3.16
C ARG A 49 -10.68 5.06 3.37
N ASN A 50 -11.50 4.06 3.20
CA ASN A 50 -12.93 4.13 3.52
C ASN A 50 -13.39 2.73 3.95
N GLU A 51 -14.69 2.57 4.12
CA GLU A 51 -15.24 1.31 4.59
C GLU A 51 -15.09 0.16 3.59
N ARG A 52 -14.72 0.47 2.33
CA ARG A 52 -14.58 -0.53 1.28
C ARG A 52 -13.15 -0.94 1.03
N GLY A 53 -12.19 -0.29 1.67
CA GLY A 53 -10.81 -0.65 1.53
C GLY A 53 -9.86 0.51 1.75
N ASN A 54 -8.60 0.27 1.42
CA ASN A 54 -7.59 1.30 1.55
C ASN A 54 -6.49 1.11 0.52
N VAL A 55 -5.80 2.20 0.26
CA VAL A 55 -4.62 2.25 -0.59
C VAL A 55 -3.53 2.90 0.25
N THR A 56 -2.43 2.16 0.47
CA THR A 56 -1.38 2.57 1.41
C THR A 56 -0.02 2.39 0.76
N LEU A 57 0.84 3.37 0.94
CA LEU A 57 2.25 3.29 0.54
C LEU A 57 3.09 2.82 1.72
N PHE A 58 4.09 2.00 1.43
CA PHE A 58 5.06 1.54 2.42
C PHE A 58 6.47 1.74 1.90
N ALA A 59 7.37 2.09 2.81
CA ALA A 59 8.81 2.06 2.56
C ALA A 59 9.46 1.24 3.67
N PHE A 60 10.17 0.18 3.27
CA PHE A 60 10.84 -0.72 4.20
C PHE A 60 12.33 -0.53 4.14
N ASP A 61 12.96 -0.31 5.27
CA ASP A 61 14.41 -0.43 5.34
C ASP A 61 14.81 -1.89 5.18
N LYS A 62 16.04 -2.13 4.73
CA LYS A 62 16.55 -3.50 4.56
C LYS A 62 16.44 -4.27 5.87
N GLY A 63 15.91 -5.48 5.80
CA GLY A 63 15.75 -6.35 6.95
C GLY A 63 14.47 -6.15 7.73
N GLU A 64 13.70 -5.11 7.43
CA GLU A 64 12.42 -4.90 8.09
C GLU A 64 11.34 -5.77 7.47
N PHE A 65 10.24 -5.97 8.18
CA PHE A 65 9.23 -6.91 7.72
C PHE A 65 7.87 -6.61 8.35
N LEU A 66 6.84 -7.20 7.73
CA LEU A 66 5.51 -7.34 8.33
C LEU A 66 5.34 -8.81 8.62
N SER A 67 5.12 -9.15 9.89
CA SER A 67 5.05 -10.55 10.32
C SER A 67 3.83 -11.26 9.74
N GLU A 68 3.90 -12.58 9.73
CA GLU A 68 2.84 -13.42 9.19
C GLU A 68 1.51 -13.17 9.88
N HIS A 69 0.49 -12.95 9.07
CA HIS A 69 -0.87 -12.72 9.55
C HIS A 69 -1.86 -13.04 8.43
N THR A 70 -3.13 -13.01 8.77
CA THR A 70 -4.21 -13.14 7.79
C THR A 70 -5.06 -11.88 7.81
N ALA A 71 -5.74 -11.62 6.70
CA ALA A 71 -6.75 -10.58 6.62
C ALA A 71 -7.95 -11.15 5.88
N PRO A 72 -9.17 -10.73 6.25
CA PRO A 72 -10.38 -11.26 5.62
C PRO A 72 -10.66 -10.65 4.23
N PHE A 73 -9.70 -10.01 3.61
CA PHE A 73 -9.86 -9.28 2.37
C PHE A 73 -8.75 -9.62 1.40
N ASP A 74 -9.06 -9.57 0.10
CA ASP A 74 -8.02 -9.65 -0.92
C ASP A 74 -7.21 -8.37 -0.93
N ALA A 75 -5.92 -8.50 -1.17
CA ALA A 75 -5.03 -7.35 -1.30
C ALA A 75 -4.09 -7.56 -2.48
N ILE A 76 -3.81 -6.49 -3.21
CA ILE A 76 -2.78 -6.50 -4.23
C ILE A 76 -1.59 -5.68 -3.74
N LEU A 77 -0.41 -6.25 -3.84
CA LEU A 77 0.85 -5.63 -3.50
C LEU A 77 1.63 -5.40 -4.77
N GLN A 78 2.08 -4.16 -4.97
CA GLN A 78 2.86 -3.79 -6.14
C GLN A 78 4.16 -3.14 -5.69
N VAL A 79 5.29 -3.63 -6.19
CA VAL A 79 6.60 -3.09 -5.86
C VAL A 79 6.88 -1.86 -6.70
N LEU A 80 7.23 -0.77 -6.06
CA LEU A 80 7.50 0.52 -6.68
C LEU A 80 8.99 0.84 -6.75
N ASP A 81 9.77 0.30 -5.84
CA ASP A 81 11.21 0.56 -5.74
C ASP A 81 11.84 -0.59 -4.97
N GLY A 82 13.06 -0.99 -5.35
CA GLY A 82 13.81 -2.02 -4.65
C GLY A 82 13.33 -3.43 -4.90
N VAL A 83 13.55 -4.29 -3.92
CA VAL A 83 13.23 -5.73 -4.01
C VAL A 83 12.60 -6.17 -2.70
N GLY A 84 11.44 -6.81 -2.79
CA GLY A 84 10.74 -7.33 -1.64
C GLY A 84 10.45 -8.80 -1.77
N GLU A 85 10.25 -9.45 -0.64
CA GLU A 85 9.85 -10.85 -0.58
C GLU A 85 8.46 -10.91 0.02
N VAL A 86 7.56 -11.64 -0.64
CA VAL A 86 6.21 -11.90 -0.13
C VAL A 86 6.08 -13.39 0.09
N ILE A 87 5.64 -13.78 1.27
CA ILE A 87 5.48 -15.19 1.63
C ILE A 87 3.98 -15.43 1.79
N ILE A 88 3.43 -16.31 0.96
CA ILE A 88 2.01 -16.64 0.99
C ILE A 88 1.88 -18.12 1.25
N ASP A 89 1.23 -18.46 2.36
CA ASP A 89 1.03 -19.84 2.79
C ASP A 89 2.34 -20.65 2.74
N GLY A 90 3.43 -20.02 3.20
CA GLY A 90 4.75 -20.64 3.27
C GLY A 90 5.54 -20.57 1.97
N GLN A 91 4.98 -20.12 0.88
CA GLN A 91 5.69 -20.02 -0.39
C GLN A 91 6.23 -18.61 -0.60
N SER A 92 7.52 -18.53 -0.92
CA SER A 92 8.22 -17.27 -1.11
C SER A 92 8.16 -16.78 -2.54
N PHE A 93 7.91 -15.49 -2.71
CA PHE A 93 7.93 -14.81 -4.01
C PHE A 93 8.81 -13.58 -3.88
N ILE A 94 9.81 -13.47 -4.75
CA ILE A 94 10.68 -12.30 -4.82
C ILE A 94 10.12 -11.38 -5.90
N LEU A 95 9.85 -10.13 -5.54
CA LEU A 95 9.29 -9.17 -6.48
C LEU A 95 10.24 -7.99 -6.67
N THR A 96 10.35 -7.55 -7.91
CA THR A 96 11.12 -6.37 -8.28
C THR A 96 10.17 -5.29 -8.80
N VAL A 97 10.72 -4.14 -9.14
CA VAL A 97 9.94 -2.96 -9.54
C VAL A 97 8.97 -3.30 -10.68
N GLY A 98 7.71 -2.94 -10.48
CA GLY A 98 6.66 -3.15 -11.46
C GLY A 98 5.93 -4.47 -11.31
N GLU A 99 6.45 -5.39 -10.51
CA GLU A 99 5.80 -6.67 -10.29
C GLU A 99 4.78 -6.58 -9.16
N SER A 100 3.74 -7.39 -9.28
CA SER A 100 2.62 -7.38 -8.33
C SER A 100 2.23 -8.81 -7.97
N ILE A 101 1.58 -8.94 -6.84
CA ILE A 101 1.03 -10.23 -6.41
C ILE A 101 -0.28 -9.97 -5.64
N ILE A 102 -1.23 -10.88 -5.80
CA ILE A 102 -2.46 -10.83 -5.02
C ILE A 102 -2.30 -11.75 -3.82
N MET A 103 -2.52 -11.19 -2.64
CA MET A 103 -2.58 -11.96 -1.40
C MET A 103 -4.05 -12.24 -1.12
N PRO A 104 -4.47 -13.50 -1.23
CA PRO A 104 -5.90 -13.81 -1.10
C PRO A 104 -6.39 -13.69 0.33
N ALA A 105 -7.68 -13.39 0.45
CA ALA A 105 -8.34 -13.30 1.74
C ALA A 105 -8.13 -14.58 2.55
N SER A 106 -7.89 -14.40 3.85
CA SER A 106 -7.82 -15.48 4.83
C SER A 106 -6.67 -16.47 4.64
N VAL A 107 -5.71 -16.14 3.80
CA VAL A 107 -4.50 -16.95 3.62
C VAL A 107 -3.33 -16.23 4.29
N ARG A 108 -2.53 -16.99 5.04
CA ARG A 108 -1.36 -16.44 5.76
C ARG A 108 -0.41 -15.77 4.80
N HIS A 109 0.08 -14.60 5.16
CA HIS A 109 1.08 -13.91 4.36
C HIS A 109 2.00 -13.08 5.24
N ALA A 110 3.21 -12.85 4.75
CA ALA A 110 4.21 -12.00 5.37
C ALA A 110 4.96 -11.25 4.28
N VAL A 111 5.58 -10.14 4.65
CA VAL A 111 6.36 -9.32 3.73
C VAL A 111 7.71 -9.07 4.38
N VAL A 112 8.79 -9.28 3.62
CA VAL A 112 10.16 -9.14 4.13
C VAL A 112 10.96 -8.27 3.16
N ALA A 113 11.68 -7.31 3.71
CA ALA A 113 12.55 -6.46 2.92
C ALA A 113 13.93 -7.10 2.79
N THR A 114 14.14 -7.86 1.72
CA THR A 114 15.45 -8.41 1.41
C THR A 114 16.44 -7.31 1.04
N GLU A 115 15.93 -6.25 0.45
CA GLU A 115 16.61 -4.98 0.25
C GLU A 115 15.63 -3.88 0.64
N GLN A 116 16.06 -2.64 0.68
CA GLN A 116 15.12 -1.54 0.81
C GLN A 116 14.10 -1.64 -0.31
N PHE A 117 12.83 -1.45 0.00
CA PHE A 117 11.84 -1.42 -1.07
C PHE A 117 10.62 -0.61 -0.67
N LYS A 118 9.92 -0.12 -1.69
CA LYS A 118 8.66 0.57 -1.53
C LYS A 118 7.59 -0.23 -2.23
N MET A 119 6.41 -0.23 -1.66
CA MET A 119 5.28 -0.93 -2.26
C MET A 119 3.99 -0.13 -2.10
N LEU A 120 3.07 -0.41 -3.01
CA LEU A 120 1.69 0.04 -2.92
C LEU A 120 0.85 -1.17 -2.53
N LEU A 121 0.05 -1.01 -1.48
CA LEU A 121 -0.85 -2.05 -1.04
C LEU A 121 -2.27 -1.55 -1.18
N THR A 122 -3.07 -2.28 -1.95
CA THR A 122 -4.49 -1.98 -2.13
C THR A 122 -5.29 -3.14 -1.54
N MET A 123 -6.11 -2.85 -0.57
CA MET A 123 -6.96 -3.84 0.08
C MET A 123 -8.41 -3.52 -0.20
N ILE A 124 -9.16 -4.52 -0.63
CA ILE A 124 -10.56 -4.37 -0.98
C ILE A 124 -11.40 -5.22 -0.04
N LYS A 125 -12.30 -4.55 0.63
CA LYS A 125 -13.23 -5.19 1.56
C LYS A 125 -14.53 -5.59 0.88
#